data_93f28ee37d4b11e8987c170e91f41a36
#
_entry.id   93f28ee37d4b11e8987c170e91f41a36
#
_cell.length_a   1.000
_cell.length_b   1.000
_cell.length_c   1.000
_cell.angle_alpha   90.00
_cell.angle_beta   90.00
_cell.angle_gamma   90.00
#
_symmetry.space_group_name_H-M   'P 1'
#
loop_
_entity.id
_entity.type
_entity.pdbx_description
1 polymer ?
#
loop_
_entity_poly.entity_id
_entity_poly.type
_entity_poly.pdbx_seq_one_letter_code
_entity_poly.pdbx_strand_id
1 'polypeptide(L)'
;VNLQARLDRVLPLVRQASELALSHFGKVQGHEKSDRTVVSEADELVERLLVEGLQRRFPGETIVGEEGGATGPLQGPIWSVDPIDGTSAYLSRLPHWGVSVGLLVEGRPVLGVVDLPLLGETCLAVAGQGAWMQTDRWGRQALRVRPWSEPDRESMFCVPSNFHRRYGAHFPGKLRSLGSTVAHVLLVARGDACAALMRVHLWDLAGCTAILTEAGGRLETLDGSPLNLLELLPGAAPLPDILASSPTGLAEMRTRVWRRAQGS
;
A
#
# COMPACT_ATOMS: atom_id res chain seq x y z
N VAL A 1 11.12 -19.49 -8.85
CA VAL A 1 9.68 -19.14 -8.78
C VAL A 1 9.31 -18.40 -10.07
N ASN A 2 8.33 -18.91 -10.84
CA ASN A 2 7.84 -18.20 -12.03
C ASN A 2 6.85 -17.11 -11.59
N LEU A 3 7.36 -15.88 -11.43
CA LEU A 3 6.57 -14.76 -10.91
C LEU A 3 5.47 -14.32 -11.89
N GLN A 4 5.70 -14.38 -13.21
CA GLN A 4 4.67 -14.04 -14.19
C GLN A 4 3.46 -14.99 -14.10
N ALA A 5 3.70 -16.30 -14.04
CA ALA A 5 2.62 -17.28 -13.86
C ALA A 5 1.87 -17.09 -12.53
N ARG A 6 2.54 -16.56 -11.50
CA ARG A 6 1.87 -16.19 -10.24
C ARG A 6 0.98 -14.96 -10.41
N LEU A 7 1.48 -13.94 -11.09
CA LEU A 7 0.69 -12.76 -11.42
C LEU A 7 -0.59 -13.13 -12.19
N ASP A 8 -0.46 -13.97 -13.23
CA ASP A 8 -1.58 -14.42 -14.06
C ASP A 8 -2.67 -15.15 -13.26
N ARG A 9 -2.28 -15.79 -12.14
CA ARG A 9 -3.21 -16.50 -11.24
C ARG A 9 -3.80 -15.59 -10.17
N VAL A 10 -3.10 -14.56 -9.74
CA VAL A 10 -3.52 -13.65 -8.65
C VAL A 10 -4.37 -12.51 -9.16
N LEU A 11 -4.04 -11.94 -10.31
CA LEU A 11 -4.75 -10.79 -10.87
C LEU A 11 -6.29 -11.00 -10.99
N PRO A 12 -6.78 -12.16 -11.49
CA PRO A 12 -8.23 -12.41 -11.51
C PRO A 12 -8.84 -12.51 -10.10
N LEU A 13 -8.08 -13.01 -9.12
CA LEU A 13 -8.54 -13.10 -7.73
C LEU A 13 -8.69 -11.71 -7.10
N VAL A 14 -7.71 -10.81 -7.31
CA VAL A 14 -7.79 -9.43 -6.81
C VAL A 14 -8.98 -8.70 -7.44
N ARG A 15 -9.22 -8.85 -8.74
CA ARG A 15 -10.40 -8.26 -9.41
C ARG A 15 -11.71 -8.77 -8.83
N GLN A 16 -11.82 -10.08 -8.59
CA GLN A 16 -12.99 -10.67 -7.94
C GLN A 16 -13.19 -10.10 -6.52
N ALA A 17 -12.11 -9.91 -5.77
CA ALA A 17 -12.14 -9.30 -4.44
C ALA A 17 -12.61 -7.83 -4.51
N SER A 18 -12.12 -7.07 -5.48
CA SER A 18 -12.56 -5.69 -5.74
C SER A 18 -14.04 -5.58 -6.11
N GLU A 19 -14.53 -6.50 -6.94
CA GLU A 19 -15.97 -6.57 -7.28
C GLU A 19 -16.82 -6.88 -6.04
N LEU A 20 -16.36 -7.78 -5.17
CA LEU A 20 -17.02 -8.06 -3.89
C LEU A 20 -17.04 -6.81 -3.00
N ALA A 21 -15.91 -6.12 -2.84
CA ALA A 21 -15.84 -4.87 -2.08
C ALA A 21 -16.79 -3.81 -2.66
N LEU A 22 -16.81 -3.62 -3.99
CA LEU A 22 -17.73 -2.70 -4.66
C LEU A 22 -19.19 -3.05 -4.41
N SER A 23 -19.55 -4.33 -4.34
CA SER A 23 -20.93 -4.77 -4.10
C SER A 23 -21.45 -4.34 -2.73
N HIS A 24 -20.56 -4.10 -1.76
CA HIS A 24 -20.85 -3.66 -0.40
C HIS A 24 -20.64 -2.14 -0.20
N PHE A 25 -20.00 -1.47 -1.13
CA PHE A 25 -19.69 -0.05 -1.02
C PHE A 25 -20.92 0.82 -0.81
N GLY A 26 -20.87 1.64 0.24
CA GLY A 26 -21.97 2.52 0.64
C GLY A 26 -23.18 1.80 1.28
N LYS A 27 -23.09 0.48 1.53
CA LYS A 27 -24.18 -0.34 2.11
C LYS A 27 -23.85 -0.88 3.50
N VAL A 28 -22.56 -0.94 3.88
CA VAL A 28 -22.11 -1.46 5.17
C VAL A 28 -21.81 -0.35 6.15
N GLN A 29 -21.86 -0.69 7.44
CA GLN A 29 -21.40 0.16 8.52
C GLN A 29 -20.09 -0.39 9.07
N GLY A 30 -19.21 0.51 9.50
CA GLY A 30 -17.99 0.14 10.19
C GLY A 30 -18.20 0.02 11.69
N HIS A 31 -17.37 -0.78 12.33
CA HIS A 31 -17.22 -0.81 13.78
C HIS A 31 -15.74 -0.66 14.17
N GLU A 32 -15.50 -0.11 15.35
CA GLU A 32 -14.15 0.14 15.85
C GLU A 32 -13.57 -1.16 16.44
N LYS A 33 -12.35 -1.52 16.06
CA LYS A 33 -11.56 -2.60 16.65
C LYS A 33 -10.95 -2.16 18.00
N SER A 34 -10.42 -3.12 18.76
CA SER A 34 -9.76 -2.87 20.05
C SER A 34 -8.54 -1.94 19.96
N ASP A 35 -7.88 -1.89 18.81
CA ASP A 35 -6.74 -1.01 18.51
C ASP A 35 -7.15 0.37 17.97
N ARG A 36 -8.47 0.66 17.92
CA ARG A 36 -9.09 1.88 17.39
C ARG A 36 -9.00 2.02 15.86
N THR A 37 -8.67 0.97 15.13
CA THR A 37 -8.90 0.91 13.69
C THR A 37 -10.35 0.58 13.40
N VAL A 38 -10.80 0.83 12.18
CA VAL A 38 -12.17 0.56 11.76
C VAL A 38 -12.19 -0.59 10.79
N VAL A 39 -13.14 -1.51 10.97
CA VAL A 39 -13.39 -2.65 10.09
C VAL A 39 -14.87 -2.67 9.69
N SER A 40 -15.16 -3.24 8.55
CA SER A 40 -16.53 -3.51 8.11
C SER A 40 -16.69 -4.99 7.73
N GLU A 41 -17.94 -5.44 7.63
CA GLU A 41 -18.23 -6.79 7.11
C GLU A 41 -17.61 -7.04 5.73
N ALA A 42 -17.45 -5.97 4.93
CA ALA A 42 -16.81 -6.08 3.62
C ALA A 42 -15.33 -6.46 3.72
N ASP A 43 -14.58 -5.91 4.68
CA ASP A 43 -13.17 -6.25 4.91
C ASP A 43 -13.03 -7.76 5.19
N GLU A 44 -13.84 -8.30 6.11
CA GLU A 44 -13.80 -9.71 6.48
C GLU A 44 -14.17 -10.65 5.33
N LEU A 45 -15.18 -10.29 4.53
CA LEU A 45 -15.63 -11.09 3.37
C LEU A 45 -14.58 -11.09 2.27
N VAL A 46 -13.99 -9.93 1.98
CA VAL A 46 -12.95 -9.76 0.95
C VAL A 46 -11.67 -10.48 1.37
N GLU A 47 -11.24 -10.35 2.64
CA GLU A 47 -10.07 -11.07 3.12
C GLU A 47 -10.25 -12.58 3.03
N ARG A 48 -11.40 -13.09 3.46
CA ARG A 48 -11.70 -14.54 3.35
C ARG A 48 -11.60 -15.04 1.92
N LEU A 49 -12.16 -14.29 0.95
CA LEU A 49 -12.06 -14.62 -0.47
C LEU A 49 -10.61 -14.66 -0.95
N LEU A 50 -9.80 -13.66 -0.57
CA LEU A 50 -8.38 -13.59 -0.93
C LEU A 50 -7.58 -14.73 -0.31
N VAL A 51 -7.72 -14.96 1.00
CA VAL A 51 -6.99 -16.01 1.73
C VAL A 51 -7.31 -17.39 1.17
N GLU A 52 -8.60 -17.76 1.08
CA GLU A 52 -9.00 -19.05 0.50
C GLU A 52 -8.57 -19.18 -0.98
N GLY A 53 -8.68 -18.10 -1.74
CA GLY A 53 -8.27 -18.07 -3.13
C GLY A 53 -6.77 -18.28 -3.31
N LEU A 54 -5.93 -17.69 -2.46
CA LEU A 54 -4.48 -17.87 -2.44
C LEU A 54 -4.10 -19.26 -1.96
N GLN A 55 -4.70 -19.79 -0.88
CA GLN A 55 -4.46 -21.15 -0.39
C GLN A 55 -4.71 -22.21 -1.46
N ARG A 56 -5.81 -22.09 -2.22
CA ARG A 56 -6.10 -23.01 -3.34
C ARG A 56 -5.10 -22.90 -4.48
N ARG A 57 -4.56 -21.71 -4.74
CA ARG A 57 -3.62 -21.48 -5.85
C ARG A 57 -2.18 -21.79 -5.49
N PHE A 58 -1.81 -21.59 -4.24
CA PHE A 58 -0.45 -21.72 -3.72
C PHE A 58 -0.44 -22.49 -2.40
N PRO A 59 -0.79 -23.81 -2.45
CA PRO A 59 -0.89 -24.62 -1.24
C PRO A 59 0.47 -24.68 -0.51
N GLY A 60 0.44 -24.54 0.80
CA GLY A 60 1.63 -24.57 1.66
C GLY A 60 2.41 -23.25 1.77
N GLU A 61 2.01 -22.19 1.06
CA GLU A 61 2.58 -20.85 1.25
C GLU A 61 1.85 -20.09 2.36
N THR A 62 2.58 -19.29 3.10
CA THR A 62 2.01 -18.46 4.17
C THR A 62 1.26 -17.27 3.59
N ILE A 63 0.12 -16.98 4.17
CA ILE A 63 -0.66 -15.77 3.86
C ILE A 63 -0.78 -14.96 5.15
N VAL A 64 -0.52 -13.67 5.06
CA VAL A 64 -0.69 -12.69 6.14
C VAL A 64 -1.78 -11.72 5.72
N GLY A 65 -2.88 -11.70 6.46
CA GLY A 65 -3.99 -10.77 6.27
C GLY A 65 -4.07 -9.75 7.42
N GLU A 66 -4.78 -8.67 7.19
CA GLU A 66 -5.06 -7.64 8.19
C GLU A 66 -5.97 -8.16 9.29
N GLU A 67 -7.01 -8.90 8.93
CA GLU A 67 -8.07 -9.34 9.86
C GLU A 67 -7.76 -10.69 10.50
N GLY A 68 -7.27 -11.64 9.71
CA GLY A 68 -7.04 -13.03 10.14
C GLY A 68 -5.62 -13.35 10.57
N GLY A 69 -4.67 -12.42 10.39
CA GLY A 69 -3.26 -12.65 10.73
C GLY A 69 -2.58 -13.65 9.81
N ALA A 70 -1.56 -14.37 10.31
CA ALA A 70 -0.76 -15.30 9.53
C ALA A 70 -1.33 -16.73 9.55
N THR A 71 -1.43 -17.37 8.37
CA THR A 71 -1.93 -18.74 8.22
C THR A 71 -0.87 -19.82 8.43
N GLY A 72 0.40 -19.43 8.62
CA GLY A 72 1.52 -20.35 8.77
C GLY A 72 2.81 -19.65 9.23
N PRO A 73 3.94 -20.38 9.24
CA PRO A 73 5.21 -19.83 9.65
C PRO A 73 5.71 -18.78 8.64
N LEU A 74 6.32 -17.70 9.12
CA LEU A 74 6.87 -16.62 8.29
C LEU A 74 8.17 -17.05 7.59
N GLN A 75 8.11 -18.13 6.80
CA GLN A 75 9.22 -18.73 6.07
C GLN A 75 8.83 -18.98 4.62
N GLY A 76 9.82 -18.91 3.71
CA GLY A 76 9.57 -19.09 2.27
C GLY A 76 8.77 -17.93 1.65
N PRO A 77 7.97 -18.21 0.61
CA PRO A 77 7.09 -17.21 0.00
C PRO A 77 5.95 -16.84 0.93
N ILE A 78 5.75 -15.52 1.15
CA ILE A 78 4.71 -14.98 2.01
C ILE A 78 3.82 -14.07 1.17
N TRP A 79 2.54 -14.40 1.07
CA TRP A 79 1.52 -13.52 0.54
C TRP A 79 1.03 -12.58 1.64
N SER A 80 0.93 -11.32 1.32
CA SER A 80 0.33 -10.33 2.22
C SER A 80 -0.87 -9.71 1.55
N VAL A 81 -1.99 -9.65 2.25
CA VAL A 81 -3.26 -9.15 1.72
C VAL A 81 -3.81 -8.05 2.61
N ASP A 82 -4.28 -7.01 1.97
CA ASP A 82 -5.11 -5.97 2.56
C ASP A 82 -6.45 -5.98 1.81
N PRO A 83 -7.54 -6.34 2.46
CA PRO A 83 -8.84 -6.47 1.82
C PRO A 83 -9.40 -5.13 1.35
N ILE A 84 -9.24 -4.08 2.16
CA ILE A 84 -9.70 -2.72 1.84
C ILE A 84 -8.73 -1.71 2.46
N ASP A 85 -7.57 -1.47 1.82
CA ASP A 85 -6.72 -0.35 2.25
C ASP A 85 -7.50 0.95 2.18
N GLY A 86 -7.59 1.61 3.32
CA GLY A 86 -8.39 2.80 3.45
C GLY A 86 -9.85 2.55 3.85
N THR A 87 -10.13 1.65 4.81
CA THR A 87 -11.47 1.35 5.33
C THR A 87 -12.24 2.62 5.74
N SER A 88 -11.58 3.61 6.34
CA SER A 88 -12.21 4.90 6.66
C SER A 88 -12.66 5.68 5.42
N ALA A 89 -11.87 5.65 4.33
CA ALA A 89 -12.24 6.26 3.06
C ALA A 89 -13.42 5.50 2.41
N TYR A 90 -13.36 4.16 2.44
CA TYR A 90 -14.41 3.28 1.96
C TYR A 90 -15.76 3.58 2.65
N LEU A 91 -15.80 3.62 3.98
CA LEU A 91 -16.99 3.92 4.75
C LEU A 91 -17.50 5.35 4.57
N SER A 92 -16.57 6.30 4.33
CA SER A 92 -16.89 7.70 4.01
C SER A 92 -17.29 7.91 2.56
N ARG A 93 -17.38 6.85 1.76
CA ARG A 93 -17.71 6.87 0.32
C ARG A 93 -16.75 7.71 -0.53
N LEU A 94 -15.49 7.78 -0.11
CA LEU A 94 -14.43 8.39 -0.91
C LEU A 94 -13.89 7.37 -1.92
N PRO A 95 -13.37 7.81 -3.08
CA PRO A 95 -12.94 6.89 -4.13
C PRO A 95 -11.55 6.28 -3.93
N HIS A 96 -10.78 6.77 -2.96
CA HIS A 96 -9.40 6.38 -2.75
C HIS A 96 -9.31 5.27 -1.70
N TRP A 97 -9.66 4.06 -2.10
CA TRP A 97 -9.45 2.82 -1.36
C TRP A 97 -9.13 1.71 -2.37
N GLY A 98 -8.52 0.64 -1.92
CA GLY A 98 -8.15 -0.43 -2.84
C GLY A 98 -7.95 -1.77 -2.18
N VAL A 99 -7.94 -2.82 -3.00
CA VAL A 99 -7.56 -4.19 -2.63
C VAL A 99 -6.10 -4.38 -2.97
N SER A 100 -5.29 -4.81 -2.01
CA SER A 100 -3.85 -4.96 -2.15
C SER A 100 -3.39 -6.39 -1.87
N VAL A 101 -2.59 -6.96 -2.80
CA VAL A 101 -1.94 -8.25 -2.63
C VAL A 101 -0.47 -8.13 -3.01
N GLY A 102 0.41 -8.53 -2.11
CA GLY A 102 1.85 -8.58 -2.34
C GLY A 102 2.42 -9.97 -2.08
N LEU A 103 3.48 -10.34 -2.81
CA LEU A 103 4.28 -11.54 -2.56
C LEU A 103 5.67 -11.13 -2.11
N LEU A 104 6.08 -11.63 -0.95
CA LEU A 104 7.44 -11.50 -0.44
C LEU A 104 8.17 -12.85 -0.62
N VAL A 105 9.42 -12.77 -1.07
CA VAL A 105 10.36 -13.89 -1.08
C VAL A 105 11.62 -13.41 -0.37
N GLU A 106 12.05 -14.14 0.66
CA GLU A 106 13.18 -13.74 1.52
C GLU A 106 13.02 -12.32 2.10
N GLY A 107 11.80 -11.96 2.49
CA GLY A 107 11.45 -10.64 3.04
C GLY A 107 11.40 -9.51 2.01
N ARG A 108 11.63 -9.78 0.72
CA ARG A 108 11.60 -8.78 -0.36
C ARG A 108 10.30 -8.86 -1.15
N PRO A 109 9.61 -7.75 -1.40
CA PRO A 109 8.43 -7.75 -2.25
C PRO A 109 8.86 -7.98 -3.71
N VAL A 110 8.35 -9.07 -4.32
CA VAL A 110 8.72 -9.51 -5.68
C VAL A 110 7.56 -9.47 -6.66
N LEU A 111 6.34 -9.35 -6.16
CA LEU A 111 5.13 -9.18 -6.94
C LEU A 111 4.14 -8.34 -6.16
N GLY A 112 3.45 -7.44 -6.83
CA GLY A 112 2.38 -6.63 -6.25
C GLY A 112 1.23 -6.43 -7.23
N VAL A 113 0.01 -6.51 -6.70
CA VAL A 113 -1.23 -6.13 -7.40
C VAL A 113 -2.03 -5.27 -6.46
N VAL A 114 -2.36 -4.07 -6.89
CA VAL A 114 -3.25 -3.15 -6.18
C VAL A 114 -4.34 -2.72 -7.16
N ASP A 115 -5.57 -2.92 -6.77
CA ASP A 115 -6.74 -2.50 -7.54
C ASP A 115 -7.48 -1.38 -6.82
N LEU A 116 -7.68 -0.26 -7.52
CA LEU A 116 -8.44 0.91 -7.05
C LEU A 116 -9.76 0.97 -7.83
N PRO A 117 -10.78 0.21 -7.43
CA PRO A 117 -11.90 -0.12 -8.31
C PRO A 117 -12.78 1.09 -8.66
N LEU A 118 -12.93 2.07 -7.77
CA LEU A 118 -13.69 3.30 -8.09
C LEU A 118 -12.96 4.23 -9.05
N LEU A 119 -11.63 4.10 -9.16
CA LEU A 119 -10.82 4.84 -10.12
C LEU A 119 -10.66 4.07 -11.44
N GLY A 120 -11.04 2.78 -11.47
CA GLY A 120 -10.84 1.90 -12.63
C GLY A 120 -9.36 1.66 -12.93
N GLU A 121 -8.52 1.63 -11.89
CA GLU A 121 -7.06 1.53 -11.98
C GLU A 121 -6.57 0.23 -11.30
N THR A 122 -5.95 -0.65 -12.06
CA THR A 122 -5.21 -1.80 -11.50
C THR A 122 -3.72 -1.57 -11.69
N CYS A 123 -2.97 -1.41 -10.62
CA CYS A 123 -1.52 -1.28 -10.64
C CYS A 123 -0.87 -2.62 -10.30
N LEU A 124 0.17 -2.99 -11.02
CA LEU A 124 0.84 -4.27 -10.85
C LEU A 124 2.33 -4.19 -11.18
N ALA A 125 3.11 -5.07 -10.54
CA ALA A 125 4.53 -5.22 -10.79
C ALA A 125 4.98 -6.66 -10.57
N VAL A 126 6.03 -7.02 -11.29
CA VAL A 126 6.81 -8.25 -11.11
C VAL A 126 8.29 -7.85 -11.09
N ALA A 127 9.03 -8.37 -10.11
CA ALA A 127 10.45 -8.06 -9.95
C ALA A 127 11.25 -8.27 -11.24
N GLY A 128 11.99 -7.23 -11.65
CA GLY A 128 12.79 -7.19 -12.86
C GLY A 128 12.02 -7.00 -14.17
N GLN A 129 10.69 -6.79 -14.10
CA GLN A 129 9.88 -6.59 -15.31
C GLN A 129 9.24 -5.20 -15.39
N GLY A 130 9.40 -4.37 -14.34
CA GLY A 130 8.83 -3.05 -14.24
C GLY A 130 7.45 -3.03 -13.57
N ALA A 131 6.86 -1.84 -13.49
CA ALA A 131 5.54 -1.60 -12.92
C ALA A 131 4.61 -0.96 -13.96
N TRP A 132 3.33 -1.30 -13.87
CA TRP A 132 2.31 -0.82 -14.80
C TRP A 132 1.01 -0.49 -14.08
N MET A 133 0.28 0.46 -14.64
CA MET A 133 -1.13 0.72 -14.36
C MET A 133 -1.94 0.29 -15.58
N GLN A 134 -3.01 -0.44 -15.35
CA GLN A 134 -3.99 -0.83 -16.37
C GLN A 134 -5.31 -0.14 -16.07
N THR A 135 -5.89 0.47 -17.09
CA THR A 135 -7.23 1.07 -17.05
C THR A 135 -8.02 0.68 -18.27
N ASP A 136 -9.34 0.66 -18.17
CA ASP A 136 -10.21 0.39 -19.34
C ASP A 136 -10.12 1.51 -20.38
N ARG A 137 -9.91 2.74 -19.93
CA ARG A 137 -9.92 3.93 -20.80
C ARG A 137 -8.63 4.13 -21.58
N TRP A 138 -7.46 3.88 -20.96
CA TRP A 138 -6.15 4.21 -21.53
C TRP A 138 -5.24 2.99 -21.73
N GLY A 139 -5.75 1.79 -21.42
CA GLY A 139 -5.00 0.55 -21.50
C GLY A 139 -3.87 0.47 -20.47
N ARG A 140 -2.77 -0.17 -20.85
CA ARG A 140 -1.61 -0.40 -19.97
C ARG A 140 -0.58 0.71 -20.13
N GLN A 141 -0.19 1.34 -19.03
CA GLN A 141 0.79 2.41 -18.94
C GLN A 141 1.91 2.04 -17.97
N ALA A 142 3.17 2.27 -18.35
CA ALA A 142 4.30 2.05 -17.47
C ALA A 142 4.30 3.11 -16.35
N LEU A 143 4.57 2.66 -15.12
CA LEU A 143 4.75 3.52 -13.97
C LEU A 143 6.22 3.88 -13.80
N ARG A 144 6.50 5.14 -13.51
CA ARG A 144 7.84 5.63 -13.18
C ARG A 144 7.75 6.74 -12.16
N VAL A 145 8.51 6.64 -11.08
CA VAL A 145 8.66 7.74 -10.13
C VAL A 145 9.23 8.97 -10.82
N ARG A 146 8.78 10.14 -10.37
CA ARG A 146 9.36 11.41 -10.80
C ARG A 146 10.82 11.50 -10.33
N PRO A 147 11.78 11.86 -11.20
CA PRO A 147 13.09 12.30 -10.74
C PRO A 147 12.93 13.46 -9.77
N TRP A 148 13.76 13.47 -8.72
CA TRP A 148 13.68 14.56 -7.75
C TRP A 148 13.98 15.91 -8.40
N SER A 149 13.13 16.86 -8.11
CA SER A 149 13.34 18.28 -8.37
C SER A 149 12.91 19.06 -7.13
N GLU A 150 13.43 20.25 -6.92
CA GLU A 150 13.01 21.11 -5.81
C GLU A 150 11.50 21.31 -5.86
N PRO A 151 10.77 21.01 -4.77
CA PRO A 151 9.32 21.16 -4.76
C PRO A 151 8.90 22.63 -4.89
N ASP A 152 7.87 22.85 -5.67
CA ASP A 152 7.18 24.12 -5.84
C ASP A 152 5.76 24.07 -5.22
N ARG A 153 4.98 25.14 -5.41
CA ARG A 153 3.60 25.26 -4.91
C ARG A 153 2.62 24.24 -5.49
N GLU A 154 2.93 23.64 -6.64
CA GLU A 154 2.09 22.63 -7.29
C GLU A 154 2.50 21.19 -6.94
N SER A 155 3.70 21.03 -6.38
CA SER A 155 4.20 19.74 -5.95
C SER A 155 3.31 19.12 -4.88
N MET A 156 3.13 17.78 -4.94
CA MET A 156 2.26 17.04 -4.01
C MET A 156 3.09 16.17 -3.06
N PHE A 157 2.77 16.24 -1.78
CA PHE A 157 3.26 15.33 -0.74
C PHE A 157 2.06 14.67 -0.05
N CYS A 158 1.99 13.34 -0.15
CA CYS A 158 0.94 12.55 0.47
C CYS A 158 1.26 12.29 1.94
N VAL A 159 0.28 12.51 2.80
CA VAL A 159 0.46 12.46 4.26
C VAL A 159 -0.68 11.69 4.93
N PRO A 160 -0.42 11.05 6.09
CA PRO A 160 -1.47 10.36 6.83
C PRO A 160 -2.51 11.34 7.38
N SER A 161 -3.73 10.89 7.61
CA SER A 161 -4.86 11.73 8.07
C SER A 161 -4.59 12.45 9.39
N ASN A 162 -3.74 11.88 10.24
CA ASN A 162 -3.34 12.47 11.52
C ASN A 162 -2.03 13.30 11.44
N PHE A 163 -1.58 13.66 10.25
CA PHE A 163 -0.34 14.40 10.02
C PHE A 163 -0.25 15.65 10.90
N HIS A 164 -1.30 16.46 10.92
CA HIS A 164 -1.37 17.71 11.69
C HIS A 164 -1.11 17.54 13.20
N ARG A 165 -1.37 16.34 13.75
CA ARG A 165 -1.14 16.04 15.17
C ARG A 165 0.26 15.51 15.46
N ARG A 166 0.86 14.78 14.50
CA ARG A 166 2.09 14.02 14.72
C ARG A 166 3.32 14.60 14.06
N TYR A 167 3.13 15.33 12.96
CA TYR A 167 4.24 15.77 12.11
C TYR A 167 4.18 17.24 11.79
N GLY A 168 5.34 17.77 11.40
CA GLY A 168 5.48 19.04 10.73
C GLY A 168 6.29 18.87 9.46
N ALA A 169 6.15 19.79 8.51
CA ALA A 169 6.95 19.78 7.30
C ALA A 169 7.24 21.19 6.80
N HIS A 170 8.45 21.40 6.29
CA HIS A 170 8.80 22.52 5.42
C HIS A 170 8.60 22.08 3.97
N PHE A 171 7.39 22.21 3.46
CA PHE A 171 7.04 21.80 2.11
C PHE A 171 6.22 22.91 1.45
N PRO A 172 6.71 23.51 0.32
CA PRO A 172 6.05 24.67 -0.29
C PRO A 172 4.78 24.31 -1.05
N GLY A 173 4.58 23.02 -1.36
CA GLY A 173 3.49 22.51 -2.17
C GLY A 173 2.27 22.08 -1.37
N LYS A 174 1.53 21.17 -1.95
CA LYS A 174 0.22 20.69 -1.46
C LYS A 174 0.37 19.43 -0.63
N LEU A 175 -0.07 19.45 0.63
CA LEU A 175 -0.24 18.25 1.43
C LEU A 175 -1.59 17.60 1.09
N ARG A 176 -1.59 16.29 0.85
CA ARG A 176 -2.80 15.52 0.53
C ARG A 176 -2.91 14.31 1.44
N SER A 177 -4.08 14.14 2.03
CA SER A 177 -4.47 12.90 2.72
C SER A 177 -5.68 12.32 2.00
N LEU A 178 -5.51 11.15 1.40
CA LEU A 178 -6.57 10.47 0.63
C LEU A 178 -7.25 9.37 1.46
N GLY A 179 -6.68 9.03 2.63
CA GLY A 179 -7.22 8.01 3.52
C GLY A 179 -6.83 6.57 3.18
N SER A 180 -5.97 6.38 2.18
CA SER A 180 -5.47 5.08 1.72
C SER A 180 -3.96 5.15 1.54
N THR A 181 -3.26 4.19 2.10
CA THR A 181 -1.79 4.09 2.01
C THR A 181 -1.36 3.66 0.62
N VAL A 182 -2.02 2.64 0.06
CA VAL A 182 -1.69 2.18 -1.30
C VAL A 182 -1.92 3.30 -2.31
N ALA A 183 -3.00 4.07 -2.20
CA ALA A 183 -3.24 5.20 -3.09
C ALA A 183 -2.13 6.25 -3.00
N HIS A 184 -1.64 6.58 -1.81
CA HIS A 184 -0.53 7.50 -1.62
C HIS A 184 0.77 6.99 -2.28
N VAL A 185 1.13 5.71 -2.06
CA VAL A 185 2.34 5.11 -2.64
C VAL A 185 2.23 5.01 -4.16
N LEU A 186 1.05 4.68 -4.69
CA LEU A 186 0.82 4.62 -6.14
C LEU A 186 0.93 5.99 -6.81
N LEU A 187 0.52 7.08 -6.16
CA LEU A 187 0.76 8.44 -6.68
C LEU A 187 2.26 8.76 -6.79
N VAL A 188 3.07 8.27 -5.85
CA VAL A 188 4.54 8.38 -5.96
C VAL A 188 5.07 7.50 -7.10
N ALA A 189 4.62 6.25 -7.21
CA ALA A 189 5.03 5.33 -8.28
C ALA A 189 4.68 5.84 -9.69
N ARG A 190 3.60 6.63 -9.81
CA ARG A 190 3.16 7.29 -11.06
C ARG A 190 3.95 8.57 -11.38
N GLY A 191 4.67 9.12 -10.40
CA GLY A 191 5.35 10.41 -10.52
C GLY A 191 4.44 11.62 -10.31
N ASP A 192 3.20 11.42 -9.84
CA ASP A 192 2.23 12.48 -9.54
C ASP A 192 2.53 13.15 -8.18
N ALA A 193 3.03 12.38 -7.21
CA ALA A 193 3.48 12.90 -5.93
C ALA A 193 5.01 12.80 -5.78
N CYS A 194 5.61 13.79 -5.10
CA CYS A 194 7.05 13.80 -4.78
C CYS A 194 7.39 12.72 -3.75
N ALA A 195 6.52 12.55 -2.77
CA ALA A 195 6.72 11.62 -1.66
C ALA A 195 5.39 11.26 -0.99
N ALA A 196 5.44 10.20 -0.19
CA ALA A 196 4.38 9.86 0.76
C ALA A 196 4.98 9.53 2.13
N LEU A 197 4.33 9.97 3.21
CA LEU A 197 4.66 9.64 4.60
C LEU A 197 3.58 8.72 5.15
N MET A 198 3.99 7.66 5.84
CA MET A 198 3.07 6.69 6.42
C MET A 198 3.64 6.04 7.70
N ARG A 199 2.77 5.39 8.45
CA ARG A 199 3.12 4.56 9.61
C ARG A 199 2.08 3.45 9.69
N VAL A 200 2.41 2.28 9.18
CA VAL A 200 1.47 1.26 8.77
C VAL A 200 2.05 -0.14 8.91
N HIS A 201 1.24 -1.17 8.76
CA HIS A 201 1.63 -2.56 8.82
C HIS A 201 2.08 -3.12 7.47
N LEU A 202 2.47 -4.41 7.48
CA LEU A 202 2.97 -5.11 6.29
C LEU A 202 1.95 -5.14 5.15
N TRP A 203 0.68 -5.41 5.45
CA TRP A 203 -0.37 -5.57 4.43
C TRP A 203 -0.63 -4.30 3.65
N ASP A 204 -0.57 -3.13 4.28
CA ASP A 204 -0.66 -1.83 3.61
C ASP A 204 0.47 -1.61 2.58
N LEU A 205 1.64 -2.26 2.77
CA LEU A 205 2.83 -1.96 1.99
C LEU A 205 3.26 -3.05 1.00
N ALA A 206 2.99 -4.31 1.28
CA ALA A 206 3.58 -5.41 0.51
C ALA A 206 3.32 -5.29 -1.01
N GLY A 207 2.07 -5.05 -1.40
CA GLY A 207 1.68 -4.92 -2.81
C GLY A 207 2.26 -3.65 -3.45
N CYS A 208 2.01 -2.50 -2.83
CA CYS A 208 2.44 -1.22 -3.38
C CYS A 208 3.96 -1.00 -3.35
N THR A 209 4.70 -1.66 -2.44
CA THR A 209 6.17 -1.61 -2.42
C THR A 209 6.80 -2.29 -3.63
N ALA A 210 6.28 -3.45 -4.05
CA ALA A 210 6.73 -4.09 -5.29
C ALA A 210 6.54 -3.14 -6.48
N ILE A 211 5.39 -2.48 -6.55
CA ILE A 211 5.05 -1.53 -7.61
C ILE A 211 5.96 -0.30 -7.57
N LEU A 212 6.15 0.30 -6.39
CA LEU A 212 7.02 1.45 -6.21
C LEU A 212 8.48 1.13 -6.59
N THR A 213 8.98 -0.03 -6.16
CA THR A 213 10.36 -0.46 -6.43
C THR A 213 10.59 -0.64 -7.93
N GLU A 214 9.69 -1.31 -8.62
CA GLU A 214 9.77 -1.52 -10.06
C GLU A 214 9.52 -0.22 -10.87
N ALA A 215 8.86 0.78 -10.28
CA ALA A 215 8.77 2.13 -10.83
C ALA A 215 10.02 2.98 -10.58
N GLY A 216 11.03 2.47 -9.85
CA GLY A 216 12.27 3.15 -9.53
C GLY A 216 12.27 3.96 -8.24
N GLY A 217 11.22 3.82 -7.42
CA GLY A 217 11.14 4.42 -6.08
C GLY A 217 11.66 3.50 -4.98
N ARG A 218 11.62 4.00 -3.74
CA ARG A 218 12.03 3.24 -2.55
C ARG A 218 11.19 3.65 -1.33
N LEU A 219 11.14 2.75 -0.36
CA LEU A 219 10.72 3.03 1.01
C LEU A 219 11.95 3.08 1.91
N GLU A 220 11.99 4.05 2.81
CA GLU A 220 12.96 4.13 3.91
C GLU A 220 12.26 4.66 5.16
N THR A 221 12.81 4.38 6.33
CA THR A 221 12.34 5.00 7.54
C THR A 221 12.64 6.51 7.53
N LEU A 222 11.89 7.29 8.29
CA LEU A 222 12.08 8.75 8.36
C LEU A 222 13.46 9.12 8.95
N ASP A 223 14.06 8.26 9.77
CA ASP A 223 15.41 8.43 10.29
C ASP A 223 16.51 7.94 9.32
N GLY A 224 16.14 7.34 8.19
CA GLY A 224 17.06 6.86 7.16
C GLY A 224 17.54 5.42 7.36
N SER A 225 17.02 4.71 8.36
CA SER A 225 17.35 3.30 8.57
C SER A 225 16.73 2.43 7.47
N PRO A 226 17.36 1.31 7.09
CA PRO A 226 16.78 0.34 6.18
C PRO A 226 15.46 -0.20 6.73
N LEU A 227 14.45 -0.34 5.85
CA LEU A 227 13.16 -0.88 6.22
C LEU A 227 13.12 -2.39 5.95
N ASN A 228 12.87 -3.17 7.01
CA ASN A 228 12.52 -4.59 6.91
C ASN A 228 11.00 -4.73 7.00
N LEU A 229 10.35 -5.13 5.90
CA LEU A 229 8.89 -5.23 5.88
C LEU A 229 8.32 -6.25 6.87
N LEU A 230 9.06 -7.30 7.23
CA LEU A 230 8.61 -8.29 8.21
C LEU A 230 8.54 -7.72 9.64
N GLU A 231 9.27 -6.63 9.92
CA GLU A 231 9.18 -5.91 11.21
C GLU A 231 7.90 -5.06 11.34
N LEU A 232 7.13 -4.93 10.26
CA LEU A 232 5.84 -4.23 10.26
C LEU A 232 4.65 -5.14 10.64
N LEU A 233 4.92 -6.39 10.98
CA LEU A 233 3.91 -7.30 11.52
C LEU A 233 3.51 -6.89 12.94
N PRO A 234 2.25 -7.12 13.35
CA PRO A 234 1.82 -6.84 14.72
C PRO A 234 2.67 -7.56 15.76
N GLY A 235 3.09 -6.83 16.80
CA GLY A 235 3.87 -7.37 17.91
C GLY A 235 5.38 -7.54 17.64
N ALA A 236 5.86 -7.30 16.42
CA ALA A 236 7.29 -7.43 16.11
C ALA A 236 8.09 -6.24 16.67
N ALA A 237 7.66 -5.02 16.43
CA ALA A 237 8.27 -3.78 16.94
C ALA A 237 7.26 -2.61 16.87
N PRO A 238 7.51 -1.47 17.52
CA PRO A 238 6.75 -0.26 17.24
C PRO A 238 6.90 0.16 15.77
N LEU A 239 5.78 0.44 15.10
CA LEU A 239 5.79 0.84 13.69
C LEU A 239 6.66 2.11 13.49
N PRO A 240 7.62 2.08 12.55
CA PRO A 240 8.42 3.25 12.19
C PRO A 240 7.59 4.25 11.36
N ASP A 241 8.08 5.48 11.27
CA ASP A 241 7.62 6.41 10.27
C ASP A 241 8.36 6.12 8.96
N ILE A 242 7.62 5.99 7.86
CA ILE A 242 8.13 5.52 6.57
C ILE A 242 7.90 6.59 5.52
N LEU A 243 8.93 6.86 4.71
CA LEU A 243 8.86 7.70 3.52
C LEU A 243 8.92 6.84 2.26
N ALA A 244 8.07 7.16 1.29
CA ALA A 244 8.13 6.68 -0.08
C ALA A 244 8.51 7.83 -1.01
N SER A 245 9.51 7.64 -1.87
CA SER A 245 9.93 8.64 -2.88
C SER A 245 10.89 8.02 -3.90
N SER A 246 11.41 8.83 -4.82
CA SER A 246 12.63 8.50 -5.57
C SER A 246 13.84 8.44 -4.62
N PRO A 247 14.92 7.73 -4.97
CA PRO A 247 16.09 7.62 -4.08
C PRO A 247 16.65 8.97 -3.62
N THR A 248 16.79 9.94 -4.54
CA THR A 248 17.23 11.30 -4.18
C THR A 248 16.18 12.04 -3.36
N GLY A 249 14.89 11.85 -3.68
CA GLY A 249 13.78 12.48 -2.96
C GLY A 249 13.68 12.05 -1.50
N LEU A 250 14.04 10.81 -1.16
CA LEU A 250 14.06 10.34 0.23
C LEU A 250 15.04 11.15 1.09
N ALA A 251 16.26 11.38 0.60
CA ALA A 251 17.26 12.17 1.33
C ALA A 251 16.76 13.61 1.56
N GLU A 252 16.18 14.23 0.55
CA GLU A 252 15.68 15.59 0.61
C GLU A 252 14.43 15.71 1.51
N MET A 253 13.48 14.78 1.40
CA MET A 253 12.26 14.82 2.21
C MET A 253 12.54 14.59 3.69
N ARG A 254 13.55 13.79 4.07
CA ARG A 254 13.95 13.64 5.47
C ARG A 254 14.38 14.94 6.12
N THR A 255 14.98 15.86 5.39
CA THR A 255 15.36 17.19 5.93
C THR A 255 14.17 18.12 6.12
N ARG A 256 13.04 17.80 5.49
CA ARG A 256 11.85 18.66 5.42
C ARG A 256 10.72 18.22 6.34
N VAL A 257 10.76 16.97 6.87
CA VAL A 257 9.70 16.38 7.69
C VAL A 257 10.24 15.99 9.05
N TRP A 258 9.48 16.25 10.10
CA TRP A 258 9.85 15.89 11.47
C TRP A 258 8.65 15.45 12.28
N ARG A 259 8.89 14.66 13.33
CA ARG A 259 7.90 14.42 14.39
C ARG A 259 7.75 15.63 15.27
N ARG A 260 6.51 15.95 15.62
CA ARG A 260 6.23 16.91 16.69
C ARG A 260 6.52 16.25 18.04
N ALA A 261 7.04 17.03 19.01
CA ALA A 261 7.15 16.58 20.38
C ALA A 261 5.73 16.28 20.93
N GLN A 262 5.59 15.17 21.66
CA GLN A 262 4.31 14.87 22.33
C GLN A 262 4.13 15.91 23.44
N GLY A 263 3.11 16.75 23.34
CA GLY A 263 2.74 17.68 24.44
C GLY A 263 2.83 19.18 24.13
N SER A 264 2.89 19.58 22.86
CA SER A 264 2.72 21.00 22.47
C SER A 264 1.33 21.26 21.88
#